data_9af28c068733d898ffeb67ebf068cbfd
#
_entry.id   9af28c068733d898ffeb67ebf068cbfd
#
_cell.length_a   1.000
_cell.length_b   1.000
_cell.length_c   1.000
_cell.angle_alpha   90.00
_cell.angle_beta   90.00
_cell.angle_gamma   90.00
#
_symmetry.space_group_name_H-M   'P 1'
#
loop_
_entity.id
_entity.type
_entity.pdbx_description
1 polymer ?
#
loop_
_entity_poly.entity_id
_entity_poly.type
_entity_poly.pdbx_seq_one_letter_code
_entity_poly.pdbx_strand_id
1 'polypeptide(L)'
;MRPQALALTATFLAGLTIHAAQKPFSSRPDLAAPDALSRFTVDGSGSWAVQDRMLILEKAGTPGGPIRRPSALAVLQSGPLVRATVQVEMRSTAPEDVKNRDLEIIFGYESPTRFYYVHLAGITDANHNGIFVVDNKDRRRIDDGTAPPQLKDREWHSVRLERDGTTGRIEVFVDGAAQPALRATDTTIGAGRVGLGSFDDTGEFRSLSVSGYPK
;
A
#
# COMPACT_ATOMS: atom_id res chain seq x y z
N MET A 1 -37.84 52.78 45.57
CA MET A 1 -37.84 52.21 44.20
C MET A 1 -36.58 51.36 44.04
N ARG A 2 -36.69 50.01 43.90
CA ARG A 2 -35.58 49.08 43.65
C ARG A 2 -35.68 48.72 42.20
N PRO A 3 -34.56 48.70 41.44
CA PRO A 3 -34.57 48.23 40.06
C PRO A 3 -34.58 46.69 40.00
N GLN A 4 -35.48 46.16 39.18
CA GLN A 4 -35.53 44.75 38.85
C GLN A 4 -34.46 44.45 37.77
N ALA A 5 -33.58 43.49 38.06
CA ALA A 5 -32.61 42.98 37.07
C ALA A 5 -33.29 41.92 36.20
N LEU A 6 -33.31 42.18 34.90
CA LEU A 6 -33.75 41.21 33.87
C LEU A 6 -32.64 40.21 33.64
N ALA A 7 -32.84 38.93 33.95
CA ALA A 7 -31.91 37.85 33.61
C ALA A 7 -32.18 37.38 32.18
N LEU A 8 -31.22 37.56 31.28
CA LEU A 8 -31.26 37.03 29.94
C LEU A 8 -30.74 35.57 29.97
N THR A 9 -31.64 34.62 29.74
CA THR A 9 -31.25 33.19 29.61
C THR A 9 -30.83 32.92 28.16
N ALA A 10 -29.56 32.72 27.94
CA ALA A 10 -29.04 32.29 26.63
C ALA A 10 -29.19 30.77 26.46
N THR A 11 -30.06 30.35 25.56
CA THR A 11 -30.25 28.94 25.21
C THR A 11 -29.18 28.57 24.18
N PHE A 12 -28.19 27.74 24.57
CA PHE A 12 -27.23 27.14 23.65
C PHE A 12 -27.89 25.95 22.93
N LEU A 13 -28.19 26.11 21.64
CA LEU A 13 -28.49 24.98 20.75
C LEU A 13 -27.17 24.28 20.40
N ALA A 14 -26.93 23.13 21.02
CA ALA A 14 -25.86 22.22 20.57
C ALA A 14 -26.30 21.56 19.24
N GLY A 15 -25.77 22.06 18.15
CA GLY A 15 -25.97 21.45 16.82
C GLY A 15 -25.32 20.06 16.77
N LEU A 16 -26.14 19.02 16.75
CA LEU A 16 -25.67 17.65 16.43
C LEU A 16 -25.27 17.62 14.96
N THR A 17 -23.97 17.67 14.66
CA THR A 17 -23.45 17.37 13.34
C THR A 17 -23.52 15.86 13.11
N ILE A 18 -24.54 15.39 12.39
CA ILE A 18 -24.62 14.00 11.93
C ILE A 18 -23.54 13.84 10.85
N HIS A 19 -22.41 13.25 11.22
CA HIS A 19 -21.44 12.80 10.24
C HIS A 19 -22.05 11.60 9.48
N ALA A 20 -22.38 11.80 8.22
CA ALA A 20 -22.79 10.71 7.33
C ALA A 20 -21.69 9.63 7.35
N ALA A 21 -22.05 8.38 7.64
CA ALA A 21 -21.11 7.27 7.64
C ALA A 21 -20.50 7.14 6.22
N GLN A 22 -19.17 7.23 6.14
CA GLN A 22 -18.47 7.08 4.86
C GLN A 22 -18.75 5.69 4.26
N LYS A 23 -19.16 5.67 3.00
CA LYS A 23 -19.41 4.42 2.29
C LYS A 23 -18.10 3.67 2.09
N PRO A 24 -18.02 2.38 2.47
CA PRO A 24 -16.81 1.59 2.26
C PRO A 24 -16.51 1.45 0.76
N PHE A 25 -15.24 1.48 0.42
CA PHE A 25 -14.72 1.20 -0.91
C PHE A 25 -14.42 -0.29 -1.03
N SER A 26 -14.68 -0.88 -2.21
CA SER A 26 -14.23 -2.22 -2.56
C SER A 26 -13.97 -2.28 -4.06
N SER A 27 -12.85 -2.88 -4.44
CA SER A 27 -12.45 -3.10 -5.82
C SER A 27 -11.78 -4.45 -5.98
N ARG A 28 -12.13 -5.16 -7.04
CA ARG A 28 -11.43 -6.34 -7.56
C ARG A 28 -11.24 -6.11 -9.05
N PRO A 29 -10.07 -5.57 -9.48
CA PRO A 29 -9.82 -5.33 -10.88
C PRO A 29 -9.99 -6.61 -11.69
N ASP A 30 -10.84 -6.56 -12.73
CA ASP A 30 -10.96 -7.69 -13.65
C ASP A 30 -9.72 -7.72 -14.57
N LEU A 31 -8.77 -8.56 -14.24
CA LEU A 31 -7.55 -8.73 -15.03
C LEU A 31 -7.78 -9.59 -16.31
N ALA A 32 -9.01 -10.03 -16.58
CA ALA A 32 -9.38 -10.64 -17.86
C ALA A 32 -9.87 -9.60 -18.89
N ALA A 33 -10.21 -8.39 -18.45
CA ALA A 33 -10.69 -7.35 -19.33
C ALA A 33 -9.58 -6.87 -20.31
N PRO A 34 -9.89 -6.60 -21.58
CA PRO A 34 -8.90 -6.16 -22.58
C PRO A 34 -8.21 -4.84 -22.19
N ASP A 35 -8.87 -4.02 -21.40
CA ASP A 35 -8.37 -2.72 -20.92
C ASP A 35 -7.86 -2.78 -19.46
N ALA A 36 -7.62 -3.97 -18.91
CA ALA A 36 -7.30 -4.15 -17.49
C ALA A 36 -6.11 -3.31 -17.02
N LEU A 37 -5.08 -3.15 -17.85
CA LEU A 37 -3.91 -2.32 -17.51
C LEU A 37 -4.30 -0.84 -17.33
N SER A 38 -5.34 -0.35 -18.00
CA SER A 38 -5.83 1.02 -17.86
C SER A 38 -6.41 1.32 -16.47
N ARG A 39 -6.68 0.29 -15.66
CA ARG A 39 -7.09 0.43 -14.25
C ARG A 39 -5.94 0.86 -13.34
N PHE A 40 -4.71 0.89 -13.85
CA PHE A 40 -3.52 1.27 -13.12
C PHE A 40 -2.87 2.50 -13.75
N THR A 41 -2.32 3.35 -12.91
CA THR A 41 -1.35 4.37 -13.33
C THR A 41 0.03 3.78 -13.15
N VAL A 42 0.76 3.60 -14.24
CA VAL A 42 2.15 3.15 -14.20
C VAL A 42 3.05 4.33 -13.86
N ASP A 43 3.90 4.16 -12.86
CA ASP A 43 4.92 5.14 -12.44
C ASP A 43 6.29 4.44 -12.43
N GLY A 44 7.28 5.16 -12.90
CA GLY A 44 8.62 4.64 -13.07
C GLY A 44 8.88 4.10 -14.47
N SER A 45 9.98 3.36 -14.62
CA SER A 45 10.50 2.91 -15.92
C SER A 45 10.26 1.41 -16.21
N GLY A 46 9.50 0.74 -15.34
CA GLY A 46 9.14 -0.66 -15.53
C GLY A 46 8.16 -0.88 -16.68
N SER A 47 8.20 -2.07 -17.29
CA SER A 47 7.24 -2.50 -18.31
C SER A 47 6.23 -3.46 -17.71
N TRP A 48 4.94 -3.10 -17.85
CA TRP A 48 3.82 -3.84 -17.32
C TRP A 48 2.92 -4.37 -18.44
N ALA A 49 2.45 -5.60 -18.26
CA ALA A 49 1.45 -6.23 -19.11
C ALA A 49 0.31 -6.83 -18.28
N VAL A 50 -0.81 -7.14 -18.94
CA VAL A 50 -1.85 -8.01 -18.40
C VAL A 50 -2.02 -9.19 -19.34
N GLN A 51 -1.77 -10.38 -18.84
CA GLN A 51 -1.91 -11.62 -19.57
C GLN A 51 -2.37 -12.74 -18.62
N ASP A 52 -3.20 -13.66 -19.10
CA ASP A 52 -3.69 -14.84 -18.35
C ASP A 52 -4.29 -14.46 -16.98
N ARG A 53 -5.01 -13.33 -16.91
CA ARG A 53 -5.62 -12.77 -15.70
C ARG A 53 -4.59 -12.38 -14.62
N MET A 54 -3.38 -12.07 -15.03
CA MET A 54 -2.30 -11.61 -14.17
C MET A 54 -1.83 -10.22 -14.60
N LEU A 55 -1.47 -9.39 -13.63
CA LEU A 55 -0.68 -8.20 -13.85
C LEU A 55 0.80 -8.63 -13.77
N ILE A 56 1.56 -8.36 -14.80
CA ILE A 56 2.92 -8.85 -14.98
C ILE A 56 3.88 -7.67 -15.08
N LEU A 57 4.89 -7.65 -14.24
CA LEU A 57 6.05 -6.79 -14.39
C LEU A 57 7.10 -7.54 -15.23
N GLU A 58 7.12 -7.26 -16.54
CA GLU A 58 7.98 -7.92 -17.51
C GLU A 58 9.44 -7.44 -17.45
N LYS A 59 9.60 -6.16 -17.10
CA LYS A 59 10.92 -5.55 -16.92
C LYS A 59 10.85 -4.65 -15.67
N ALA A 60 11.72 -4.91 -14.73
CA ALA A 60 11.99 -3.97 -13.67
C ALA A 60 12.55 -2.68 -14.28
N GLY A 61 12.18 -1.56 -13.70
CA GLY A 61 12.68 -0.29 -14.18
C GLY A 61 14.12 -0.03 -13.72
N THR A 62 14.57 1.15 -14.04
CA THR A 62 15.77 1.72 -13.42
C THR A 62 15.31 2.83 -12.47
N PRO A 63 15.80 2.90 -11.23
CA PRO A 63 15.44 3.96 -10.32
C PRO A 63 15.67 5.32 -10.94
N GLY A 64 14.61 6.14 -11.02
CA GLY A 64 14.66 7.48 -11.61
C GLY A 64 14.84 8.54 -10.53
N GLY A 65 15.71 9.52 -10.80
CA GLY A 65 15.92 10.69 -9.95
C GLY A 65 16.82 10.43 -8.73
N PRO A 66 16.98 11.44 -7.86
CA PRO A 66 17.91 11.38 -6.74
C PRO A 66 17.36 10.59 -5.53
N ILE A 67 16.06 10.34 -5.48
CA ILE A 67 15.41 9.69 -4.33
C ILE A 67 15.43 8.17 -4.53
N ARG A 68 16.01 7.44 -3.57
CA ARG A 68 16.01 5.98 -3.59
C ARG A 68 14.62 5.44 -3.24
N ARG A 69 13.94 4.88 -4.23
CA ARG A 69 12.59 4.32 -4.16
C ARG A 69 12.43 3.16 -5.15
N PRO A 70 11.37 2.36 -5.06
CA PRO A 70 11.01 1.40 -6.09
C PRO A 70 11.01 2.01 -7.50
N SER A 71 11.47 1.23 -8.47
CA SER A 71 11.62 1.69 -9.85
C SER A 71 10.40 1.43 -10.73
N ALA A 72 9.55 0.48 -10.36
CA ALA A 72 8.37 0.10 -11.11
C ALA A 72 7.13 0.02 -10.21
N LEU A 73 6.14 0.86 -10.46
CA LEU A 73 4.89 0.91 -9.71
C LEU A 73 3.70 0.82 -10.68
N ALA A 74 2.69 0.01 -10.32
CA ALA A 74 1.37 -0.02 -10.93
C ALA A 74 0.34 0.37 -9.85
N VAL A 75 -0.07 1.63 -9.83
CA VAL A 75 -0.95 2.22 -8.82
C VAL A 75 -2.40 2.13 -9.29
N LEU A 76 -3.25 1.44 -8.52
CA LEU A 76 -4.66 1.29 -8.83
C LEU A 76 -5.36 2.67 -8.91
N GLN A 77 -6.13 2.88 -9.96
CA GLN A 77 -6.95 4.09 -10.12
C GLN A 77 -8.16 4.02 -9.19
N SER A 78 -7.94 4.40 -7.95
CA SER A 78 -8.94 4.52 -6.90
C SER A 78 -8.82 5.89 -6.23
N GLY A 79 -9.82 6.25 -5.42
CA GLY A 79 -9.67 7.36 -4.47
C GLY A 79 -8.67 7.02 -3.36
N PRO A 80 -8.17 8.03 -2.63
CA PRO A 80 -7.31 7.82 -1.47
C PRO A 80 -8.08 7.13 -0.34
N LEU A 81 -7.48 6.11 0.25
CA LEU A 81 -8.03 5.34 1.38
C LEU A 81 -7.28 5.71 2.66
N VAL A 82 -8.03 6.02 3.73
CA VAL A 82 -7.47 6.21 5.08
C VAL A 82 -7.31 4.87 5.79
N ARG A 83 -8.20 3.92 5.54
CA ARG A 83 -8.07 2.52 5.94
C ARG A 83 -8.09 1.67 4.70
N ALA A 84 -7.20 0.70 4.61
CA ALA A 84 -7.10 -0.19 3.47
C ALA A 84 -6.77 -1.61 3.91
N THR A 85 -7.45 -2.57 3.28
CA THR A 85 -7.04 -3.97 3.24
C THR A 85 -6.75 -4.31 1.79
N VAL A 86 -5.52 -4.75 1.51
CA VAL A 86 -5.08 -5.22 0.20
C VAL A 86 -4.79 -6.71 0.30
N GLN A 87 -5.36 -7.50 -0.60
CA GLN A 87 -5.06 -8.92 -0.76
C GLN A 87 -4.59 -9.16 -2.18
N VAL A 88 -3.53 -9.91 -2.33
CA VAL A 88 -2.95 -10.25 -3.62
C VAL A 88 -2.18 -11.56 -3.51
N GLU A 89 -2.18 -12.35 -4.58
CA GLU A 89 -1.20 -13.41 -4.77
C GLU A 89 -0.09 -12.89 -5.67
N MET A 90 1.15 -13.13 -5.27
CA MET A 90 2.34 -12.68 -6.02
C MET A 90 3.40 -13.75 -6.06
N ARG A 91 4.18 -13.78 -7.14
CA ARG A 91 5.39 -14.59 -7.26
C ARG A 91 6.49 -13.84 -8.00
N SER A 92 7.72 -14.00 -7.56
CA SER A 92 8.88 -13.49 -8.29
C SER A 92 9.17 -14.35 -9.51
N THR A 93 9.47 -13.72 -10.64
CA THR A 93 9.96 -14.38 -11.86
C THR A 93 11.46 -14.15 -12.05
N ALA A 94 12.12 -13.46 -11.11
CA ALA A 94 13.57 -13.32 -11.10
C ALA A 94 14.28 -14.70 -11.12
N PRO A 95 15.46 -14.81 -11.73
CA PRO A 95 16.25 -16.04 -11.72
C PRO A 95 16.50 -16.58 -10.31
N GLU A 96 16.70 -17.92 -10.18
CA GLU A 96 16.88 -18.56 -8.87
C GLU A 96 18.14 -18.13 -8.12
N ASP A 97 19.16 -17.70 -8.84
CA ASP A 97 20.40 -17.20 -8.28
C ASP A 97 20.30 -15.78 -7.73
N VAL A 98 19.24 -15.02 -8.08
CA VAL A 98 18.93 -13.72 -7.48
C VAL A 98 18.36 -13.94 -6.08
N LYS A 99 19.21 -13.84 -5.06
CA LYS A 99 18.83 -14.14 -3.67
C LYS A 99 18.05 -13.02 -2.99
N ASN A 100 18.25 -11.78 -3.39
CA ASN A 100 17.58 -10.60 -2.85
C ASN A 100 16.30 -10.22 -3.63
N ARG A 101 15.82 -11.10 -4.52
CA ARG A 101 14.58 -10.85 -5.30
C ARG A 101 13.50 -10.19 -4.48
N ASP A 102 12.74 -9.28 -5.07
CA ASP A 102 11.70 -8.55 -4.37
C ASP A 102 10.41 -8.36 -5.17
N LEU A 103 9.31 -8.19 -4.45
CA LEU A 103 8.05 -7.65 -4.92
C LEU A 103 7.42 -6.80 -3.83
N GLU A 104 6.54 -5.87 -4.23
CA GLU A 104 6.06 -4.84 -3.33
C GLU A 104 4.54 -4.65 -3.39
N ILE A 105 3.98 -4.30 -2.23
CA ILE A 105 2.65 -3.69 -2.13
C ILE A 105 2.83 -2.23 -1.78
N ILE A 106 2.34 -1.34 -2.65
CA ILE A 106 2.37 0.10 -2.47
C ILE A 106 1.09 0.53 -1.75
N PHE A 107 1.18 1.42 -0.78
CA PHE A 107 0.01 1.95 -0.07
C PHE A 107 0.24 3.37 0.42
N GLY A 108 -0.85 4.08 0.73
CA GLY A 108 -0.74 5.49 1.08
C GLY A 108 -0.11 6.34 -0.05
N TYR A 109 -0.24 5.93 -1.31
CA TYR A 109 0.38 6.61 -2.43
C TYR A 109 -0.31 7.95 -2.71
N GLU A 110 0.44 9.03 -2.52
CA GLU A 110 0.03 10.40 -2.87
C GLU A 110 0.73 10.87 -4.15
N SER A 111 2.02 10.54 -4.30
CA SER A 111 2.85 10.95 -5.45
C SER A 111 4.01 9.97 -5.66
N PRO A 112 4.77 10.08 -6.78
CA PRO A 112 5.96 9.26 -7.03
C PRO A 112 7.03 9.32 -5.95
N THR A 113 7.02 10.34 -5.11
CA THR A 113 8.00 10.53 -4.03
C THR A 113 7.37 10.54 -2.63
N ARG A 114 6.07 10.17 -2.53
CA ARG A 114 5.37 10.16 -1.25
C ARG A 114 4.41 8.98 -1.15
N PHE A 115 4.85 7.89 -0.51
CA PHE A 115 4.10 6.65 -0.32
C PHE A 115 4.78 5.74 0.70
N TYR A 116 4.06 4.71 1.13
CA TYR A 116 4.62 3.55 1.81
C TYR A 116 4.71 2.36 0.88
N TYR A 117 5.57 1.42 1.20
CA TYR A 117 5.56 0.11 0.58
C TYR A 117 6.00 -1.00 1.53
N VAL A 118 5.43 -2.16 1.33
CA VAL A 118 5.94 -3.42 1.86
C VAL A 118 6.92 -3.97 0.85
N HIS A 119 8.15 -4.18 1.25
CA HIS A 119 9.20 -4.82 0.47
C HIS A 119 9.29 -6.28 0.89
N LEU A 120 8.65 -7.20 0.18
CA LEU A 120 8.81 -8.63 0.40
C LEU A 120 10.01 -9.10 -0.40
N ALA A 121 10.96 -9.77 0.23
CA ALA A 121 12.21 -10.16 -0.42
C ALA A 121 12.71 -11.54 -0.01
N GLY A 122 13.64 -12.07 -0.80
CA GLY A 122 14.28 -13.38 -0.57
C GLY A 122 15.33 -13.37 0.52
N ILE A 123 15.78 -12.20 0.98
CA ILE A 123 16.68 -12.02 2.11
C ILE A 123 16.14 -10.95 3.07
N THR A 124 16.64 -10.92 4.29
CA THR A 124 16.36 -9.84 5.26
C THR A 124 17.66 -9.15 5.64
N ASP A 125 17.72 -7.86 5.41
CA ASP A 125 18.79 -6.96 5.85
C ASP A 125 18.25 -5.52 6.00
N ALA A 126 19.12 -4.52 6.13
CA ALA A 126 18.71 -3.12 6.28
C ALA A 126 17.88 -2.59 5.09
N ASN A 127 17.98 -3.21 3.91
CA ASN A 127 17.39 -2.75 2.66
C ASN A 127 16.25 -3.64 2.14
N HIS A 128 16.16 -4.88 2.59
CA HIS A 128 15.25 -5.88 2.05
C HIS A 128 14.31 -6.43 3.13
N ASN A 129 13.16 -6.93 2.70
CA ASN A 129 12.15 -7.59 3.52
C ASN A 129 11.71 -6.75 4.73
N GLY A 130 10.90 -5.73 4.48
CA GLY A 130 10.44 -4.81 5.51
C GLY A 130 9.37 -3.84 5.04
N ILE A 131 9.04 -2.90 5.90
CA ILE A 131 8.10 -1.82 5.60
C ILE A 131 8.87 -0.50 5.55
N PHE A 132 8.63 0.26 4.49
CA PHE A 132 9.35 1.50 4.22
C PHE A 132 8.39 2.66 3.93
N VAL A 133 8.85 3.87 4.24
CA VAL A 133 8.23 5.13 3.81
C VAL A 133 9.18 5.90 2.90
N VAL A 134 8.64 6.41 1.80
CA VAL A 134 9.24 7.44 0.95
C VAL A 134 8.46 8.73 1.22
N ASP A 135 9.11 9.78 1.69
CA ASP A 135 8.51 11.06 2.00
C ASP A 135 9.40 12.19 1.48
N ASN A 136 9.43 12.34 0.15
CA ASN A 136 10.27 13.31 -0.59
C ASN A 136 11.77 13.21 -0.27
N LYS A 137 12.20 12.06 0.24
CA LYS A 137 13.57 11.68 0.60
C LYS A 137 13.78 10.21 0.30
N ASP A 138 15.03 9.75 0.38
CA ASP A 138 15.36 8.33 0.32
C ASP A 138 14.49 7.53 1.30
N ARG A 139 14.10 6.35 0.86
CA ARG A 139 13.29 5.44 1.68
C ARG A 139 13.86 5.24 3.07
N ARG A 140 12.99 5.19 4.05
CA ARG A 140 13.32 4.89 5.45
C ARG A 140 12.53 3.66 5.90
N ARG A 141 13.23 2.68 6.50
CA ARG A 141 12.56 1.54 7.15
C ARG A 141 11.76 2.01 8.37
N ILE A 142 10.59 1.44 8.58
CA ILE A 142 9.69 1.78 9.70
C ILE A 142 9.26 0.56 10.54
N ASP A 143 9.59 -0.65 10.12
CA ASP A 143 9.48 -1.87 10.92
C ASP A 143 10.79 -2.14 11.70
N ASP A 144 10.81 -3.17 12.54
CA ASP A 144 11.96 -3.52 13.39
C ASP A 144 13.08 -4.28 12.66
N GLY A 145 12.85 -4.70 11.41
CA GLY A 145 13.84 -5.39 10.57
C GLY A 145 14.13 -6.83 10.99
N THR A 146 13.31 -7.45 11.86
CA THR A 146 13.56 -8.80 12.39
C THR A 146 12.84 -9.91 11.66
N ALA A 147 11.89 -9.58 10.76
CA ALA A 147 11.10 -10.57 10.04
C ALA A 147 11.96 -11.47 9.15
N PRO A 148 11.70 -12.78 9.10
CA PRO A 148 12.37 -13.68 8.16
C PRO A 148 12.00 -13.33 6.71
N PRO A 149 12.87 -13.68 5.72
CA PRO A 149 12.57 -13.45 4.31
C PRO A 149 11.24 -14.08 3.88
N GLN A 150 10.44 -13.37 3.08
CA GLN A 150 9.10 -13.77 2.67
C GLN A 150 9.00 -14.28 1.22
N LEU A 151 9.99 -13.98 0.34
CA LEU A 151 10.04 -14.45 -1.05
C LEU A 151 11.29 -15.29 -1.31
N LYS A 152 11.43 -16.43 -0.58
CA LYS A 152 12.61 -17.31 -0.69
C LYS A 152 12.65 -18.11 -1.98
N ASP A 153 11.52 -18.33 -2.62
CA ASP A 153 11.35 -19.16 -3.79
C ASP A 153 10.58 -18.41 -4.90
N ARG A 154 10.12 -19.13 -5.89
CA ARG A 154 9.36 -18.61 -7.03
C ARG A 154 7.91 -19.13 -7.04
N GLU A 155 7.44 -19.60 -5.88
CA GLU A 155 6.08 -20.04 -5.72
C GLU A 155 5.11 -18.86 -5.51
N TRP A 156 3.85 -19.14 -5.62
CA TRP A 156 2.82 -18.16 -5.33
C TRP A 156 2.65 -17.95 -3.83
N HIS A 157 2.80 -16.72 -3.37
CA HIS A 157 2.54 -16.32 -2.00
C HIS A 157 1.27 -15.47 -1.93
N SER A 158 0.37 -15.81 -1.00
CA SER A 158 -0.78 -14.96 -0.69
C SER A 158 -0.38 -13.92 0.33
N VAL A 159 -0.60 -12.65 0.02
CA VAL A 159 -0.24 -11.52 0.90
C VAL A 159 -1.46 -10.69 1.21
N ARG A 160 -1.63 -10.35 2.50
CA ARG A 160 -2.65 -9.44 2.99
C ARG A 160 -2.00 -8.32 3.79
N LEU A 161 -2.17 -7.09 3.32
CA LEU A 161 -1.81 -5.86 4.02
C LEU A 161 -3.04 -5.25 4.67
N GLU A 162 -2.95 -4.89 5.93
CA GLU A 162 -3.92 -4.08 6.66
C GLU A 162 -3.28 -2.76 7.10
N ARG A 163 -3.93 -1.66 6.77
CA ARG A 163 -3.51 -0.32 7.14
C ARG A 163 -4.64 0.47 7.78
N ASP A 164 -4.35 1.13 8.88
CA ASP A 164 -5.17 2.21 9.45
C ASP A 164 -4.36 3.51 9.52
N GLY A 165 -4.65 4.46 8.62
CA GLY A 165 -3.96 5.73 8.55
C GLY A 165 -4.30 6.69 9.70
N THR A 166 -5.36 6.41 10.48
CA THR A 166 -5.71 7.20 11.67
C THR A 166 -4.78 6.87 12.84
N THR A 167 -4.51 5.58 13.04
CA THR A 167 -3.64 5.08 14.13
C THR A 167 -2.21 4.88 13.69
N GLY A 168 -1.95 4.83 12.37
CA GLY A 168 -0.66 4.49 11.79
C GLY A 168 -0.36 2.99 11.75
N ARG A 169 -1.27 2.12 12.20
CA ARG A 169 -1.06 0.67 12.23
C ARG A 169 -0.91 0.10 10.82
N ILE A 170 0.12 -0.73 10.66
CA ILE A 170 0.42 -1.46 9.42
C ILE A 170 0.76 -2.90 9.81
N GLU A 171 0.06 -3.85 9.21
CA GLU A 171 0.27 -5.29 9.43
C GLU A 171 0.23 -6.03 8.10
N VAL A 172 1.16 -6.96 7.92
CA VAL A 172 1.31 -7.77 6.70
C VAL A 172 1.31 -9.23 7.06
N PHE A 173 0.43 -9.98 6.43
CA PHE A 173 0.27 -11.43 6.62
C PHE A 173 0.63 -12.14 5.33
N VAL A 174 1.37 -13.23 5.43
CA VAL A 174 1.82 -14.01 4.29
C VAL A 174 1.34 -15.46 4.48
N ASP A 175 0.84 -16.07 3.39
CA ASP A 175 0.43 -17.47 3.30
C ASP A 175 -0.57 -17.90 4.39
N GLY A 176 -1.53 -17.01 4.68
CA GLY A 176 -2.60 -17.29 5.64
C GLY A 176 -2.14 -17.37 7.12
N ALA A 177 -0.94 -16.91 7.42
CA ALA A 177 -0.44 -16.88 8.79
C ALA A 177 -1.39 -16.11 9.73
N ALA A 178 -1.62 -16.65 10.95
CA ALA A 178 -2.47 -16.02 11.95
C ALA A 178 -1.85 -14.79 12.59
N GLN A 179 -0.52 -14.69 12.57
CA GLN A 179 0.23 -13.52 13.05
C GLN A 179 0.85 -12.77 11.88
N PRO A 180 0.94 -11.44 11.94
CA PRO A 180 1.60 -10.70 10.89
C PRO A 180 3.09 -11.03 10.81
N ALA A 181 3.56 -11.25 9.58
CA ALA A 181 4.98 -11.43 9.27
C ALA A 181 5.77 -10.12 9.43
N LEU A 182 5.14 -8.99 9.10
CA LEU A 182 5.71 -7.66 9.25
C LEU A 182 4.70 -6.73 9.93
N ARG A 183 5.18 -5.82 10.77
CA ARG A 183 4.35 -4.80 11.43
C ARG A 183 5.10 -3.50 11.62
N ALA A 184 4.37 -2.38 11.56
CA ALA A 184 4.90 -1.06 11.86
C ALA A 184 3.78 -0.15 12.40
N THR A 185 4.19 0.98 12.97
CA THR A 185 3.29 2.09 13.28
C THR A 185 3.92 3.38 12.77
N ASP A 186 3.26 4.02 11.80
CA ASP A 186 3.73 5.28 11.23
C ASP A 186 2.55 6.10 10.70
N THR A 187 2.49 7.39 11.03
CA THR A 187 1.42 8.33 10.66
C THR A 187 1.87 9.40 9.67
N THR A 188 3.05 9.28 9.08
CA THR A 188 3.62 10.26 8.12
C THR A 188 2.66 10.55 6.96
N ILE A 189 1.97 9.51 6.44
CA ILE A 189 0.98 9.65 5.38
C ILE A 189 -0.35 9.11 5.88
N GLY A 190 -1.38 9.96 5.93
CA GLY A 190 -2.69 9.59 6.50
C GLY A 190 -3.56 8.75 5.57
N ALA A 191 -3.61 9.11 4.28
CA ALA A 191 -4.43 8.43 3.27
C ALA A 191 -3.73 8.45 1.91
N GLY A 192 -4.06 7.47 1.04
CA GLY A 192 -3.53 7.43 -0.31
C GLY A 192 -4.03 6.22 -1.08
N ARG A 193 -3.62 6.13 -2.34
CA ARG A 193 -3.96 4.99 -3.21
C ARG A 193 -3.11 3.77 -2.86
N VAL A 194 -3.45 2.65 -3.47
CA VAL A 194 -2.72 1.38 -3.35
C VAL A 194 -2.22 0.94 -4.71
N GLY A 195 -1.19 0.08 -4.73
CA GLY A 195 -0.61 -0.44 -5.95
C GLY A 195 0.30 -1.62 -5.68
N LEU A 196 0.96 -2.07 -6.74
CA LEU A 196 1.93 -3.16 -6.74
C LEU A 196 3.22 -2.67 -7.37
N GLY A 197 4.35 -3.31 -7.06
CA GLY A 197 5.63 -2.83 -7.57
C GLY A 197 6.78 -3.79 -7.36
N SER A 198 7.96 -3.32 -7.72
CA SER A 198 9.26 -3.92 -7.42
C SER A 198 10.34 -2.85 -7.43
N PHE A 199 11.40 -3.13 -6.71
CA PHE A 199 12.58 -2.26 -6.71
C PHE A 199 13.40 -2.46 -8.00
N ASP A 200 13.77 -3.71 -8.31
CA ASP A 200 14.61 -4.04 -9.45
C ASP A 200 14.40 -5.48 -10.02
N ASP A 201 13.36 -6.19 -9.57
CA ASP A 201 13.03 -7.53 -10.03
C ASP A 201 11.73 -7.60 -10.83
N THR A 202 11.51 -8.76 -11.47
CA THR A 202 10.29 -9.06 -12.23
C THR A 202 9.36 -9.97 -11.43
N GLY A 203 8.06 -9.90 -11.74
CA GLY A 203 7.08 -10.71 -11.03
C GLY A 203 5.68 -10.68 -11.61
N GLU A 204 4.84 -11.51 -11.05
CA GLU A 204 3.46 -11.68 -11.45
C GLU A 204 2.53 -11.52 -10.24
N PHE A 205 1.37 -10.92 -10.50
CA PHE A 205 0.36 -10.62 -9.49
C PHE A 205 -1.01 -11.04 -9.99
N ARG A 206 -1.80 -11.69 -9.14
CA ARG A 206 -3.18 -12.09 -9.44
C ARG A 206 -4.06 -11.95 -8.21
N SER A 207 -5.36 -12.16 -8.38
CA SER A 207 -6.35 -12.16 -7.29
C SER A 207 -6.37 -10.85 -6.47
N LEU A 208 -5.95 -9.72 -7.07
CA LEU A 208 -5.92 -8.44 -6.37
C LEU A 208 -7.31 -8.05 -5.89
N SER A 209 -7.44 -7.80 -4.61
CA SER A 209 -8.63 -7.19 -4.01
C SER A 209 -8.23 -6.09 -3.03
N VAL A 210 -8.95 -4.98 -3.09
CA VAL A 210 -8.74 -3.81 -2.26
C VAL A 210 -10.06 -3.42 -1.64
N SER A 211 -10.09 -3.25 -0.33
CA SER A 211 -11.23 -2.72 0.41
C SER A 211 -10.77 -1.72 1.44
N GLY A 212 -11.68 -0.83 1.87
CA GLY A 212 -11.33 0.16 2.89
C GLY A 212 -12.29 1.30 2.99
N TYR A 213 -11.83 2.38 3.60
CA TYR A 213 -12.59 3.61 3.78
C TYR A 213 -11.85 4.78 3.15
N PRO A 214 -12.51 5.58 2.29
CA PRO A 214 -11.91 6.78 1.72
C PRO A 214 -11.61 7.82 2.81
N LYS A 215 -10.85 8.86 2.41
CA LYS A 215 -10.58 10.03 3.24
C LYS A 215 -11.81 10.92 3.35
#